data_0cbf1e46802e0462798774460e7ee8c8
#
_entry.id   0cbf1e46802e0462798774460e7ee8c8
#
_cell.length_a   1.000
_cell.length_b   1.000
_cell.length_c   1.000
_cell.angle_alpha   90.00
_cell.angle_beta   90.00
_cell.angle_gamma   90.00
#
_symmetry.space_group_name_H-M   'P 1'
#
loop_
_entity.id
_entity.type
_entity.pdbx_description
1 polymer ?
#
loop_
_entity_poly.entity_id
_entity_poly.type
_entity_poly.pdbx_seq_one_letter_code
_entity_poly.pdbx_strand_id
1 'polypeptide(L)'
;MENIFIPTKNRVDNSPLLKFAYSENKKVFVVLEPQEYQKYKNIFPDFKYIILPINNGGITYVRNYIKEYSEKLGLKNYWQLDDDISGFFYREGTKLIRSDFNVLHKAALEFKQNGFALGGLEYRQFAWSASKNFVINSFCDSCVFVDNTKTIGMRYREYLEGKEDRDFAMQVIASGEKTARTTLFAFSAPANGSNAGGLKEIFYDIGKEEVSVSRMVEIWGDNICVPIIKPSGRKDIKIMWKKIGSNQTQLF
;
A
#
# COMPACT_ATOMS: atom_id res chain seq x y z
N MET A 1 7.74 10.27 15.05
CA MET A 1 6.63 9.55 14.40
C MET A 1 6.77 9.75 12.90
N GLU A 2 6.59 8.72 12.11
CA GLU A 2 6.73 8.76 10.66
C GLU A 2 5.64 9.63 10.02
N ASN A 3 5.95 10.20 8.85
CA ASN A 3 4.93 10.90 8.06
C ASN A 3 3.95 9.89 7.45
N ILE A 4 2.68 10.23 7.44
CA ILE A 4 1.59 9.40 6.94
C ILE A 4 0.95 10.12 5.76
N PHE A 5 0.90 9.46 4.61
CA PHE A 5 0.25 9.92 3.39
C PHE A 5 -1.00 9.07 3.13
N ILE A 6 -2.13 9.71 2.90
CA ILE A 6 -3.41 9.05 2.63
C ILE A 6 -3.93 9.56 1.27
N PRO A 7 -3.67 8.80 0.19
CA PRO A 7 -4.31 9.08 -1.09
C PRO A 7 -5.81 8.80 -0.99
N THR A 8 -6.61 9.67 -1.59
CA THR A 8 -8.07 9.51 -1.59
C THR A 8 -8.68 10.09 -2.87
N LYS A 9 -9.78 9.48 -3.34
CA LYS A 9 -10.51 9.91 -4.53
C LYS A 9 -11.99 9.51 -4.45
N ASN A 10 -12.89 10.49 -4.65
CA ASN A 10 -14.35 10.31 -4.65
C ASN A 10 -14.90 9.64 -3.37
N ARG A 11 -14.27 9.89 -2.20
CA ARG A 11 -14.62 9.23 -0.92
C ARG A 11 -14.71 10.18 0.26
N VAL A 12 -14.98 11.46 0.03
CA VAL A 12 -15.02 12.46 1.10
C VAL A 12 -15.97 12.07 2.23
N ASP A 13 -17.15 11.52 1.89
CA ASP A 13 -18.16 11.07 2.85
C ASP A 13 -17.93 9.64 3.36
N ASN A 14 -17.12 8.87 2.65
CA ASN A 14 -16.93 7.43 2.88
C ASN A 14 -15.45 7.03 3.02
N SER A 15 -14.68 7.84 3.75
CA SER A 15 -13.31 7.51 4.13
C SER A 15 -13.22 7.31 5.65
N PRO A 16 -13.32 6.07 6.15
CA PRO A 16 -13.25 5.78 7.57
C PRO A 16 -11.90 6.18 8.17
N LEU A 17 -10.80 6.03 7.41
CA LEU A 17 -9.47 6.40 7.91
C LEU A 17 -9.34 7.90 8.12
N LEU A 18 -9.84 8.74 7.18
CA LEU A 18 -9.78 10.20 7.36
C LEU A 18 -10.63 10.66 8.53
N LYS A 19 -11.85 10.11 8.69
CA LYS A 19 -12.70 10.39 9.86
C LYS A 19 -12.00 10.01 11.16
N PHE A 20 -11.36 8.86 11.22
CA PHE A 20 -10.61 8.41 12.38
C PHE A 20 -9.38 9.31 12.64
N ALA A 21 -8.60 9.64 11.63
CA ALA A 21 -7.47 10.55 11.76
C ALA A 21 -7.89 11.95 12.24
N TYR A 22 -9.02 12.45 11.75
CA TYR A 22 -9.55 13.75 12.14
C TYR A 22 -10.04 13.75 13.60
N SER A 23 -10.78 12.72 14.03
CA SER A 23 -11.23 12.57 15.42
C SER A 23 -10.08 12.45 16.43
N GLU A 24 -8.97 11.84 16.03
CA GLU A 24 -7.76 11.68 16.84
C GLU A 24 -6.80 12.88 16.73
N ASN A 25 -7.18 13.96 16.02
CA ASN A 25 -6.31 15.10 15.72
C ASN A 25 -4.94 14.65 15.16
N LYS A 26 -4.94 13.60 14.32
CA LYS A 26 -3.73 13.00 13.78
C LYS A 26 -3.17 13.82 12.63
N LYS A 27 -1.89 14.16 12.72
CA LYS A 27 -1.18 14.85 11.64
C LYS A 27 -0.90 13.88 10.49
N VAL A 28 -1.65 14.02 9.41
CA VAL A 28 -1.51 13.25 8.17
C VAL A 28 -1.45 14.19 6.97
N PHE A 29 -0.90 13.71 5.85
CA PHE A 29 -0.97 14.36 4.56
C PHE A 29 -2.07 13.69 3.74
N VAL A 30 -3.13 14.41 3.44
CA VAL A 30 -4.19 13.94 2.54
C VAL A 30 -3.79 14.29 1.11
N VAL A 31 -3.63 13.28 0.26
CA VAL A 31 -3.18 13.43 -1.13
C VAL A 31 -4.37 13.26 -2.05
N LEU A 32 -4.68 14.28 -2.83
CA LEU A 32 -5.89 14.30 -3.65
C LEU A 32 -5.73 15.09 -4.94
N GLU A 33 -6.63 14.83 -5.87
CA GLU A 33 -6.69 15.54 -7.15
C GLU A 33 -7.25 16.97 -6.99
N PRO A 34 -6.85 17.91 -7.85
CA PRO A 34 -7.29 19.32 -7.76
C PRO A 34 -8.81 19.48 -7.67
N GLN A 35 -9.55 18.68 -8.46
CA GLN A 35 -11.03 18.74 -8.53
C GLN A 35 -11.72 18.38 -7.21
N GLU A 36 -11.03 17.71 -6.27
CA GLU A 36 -11.60 17.24 -5.02
C GLU A 36 -11.27 18.16 -3.82
N TYR A 37 -10.23 18.98 -3.95
CA TYR A 37 -9.67 19.76 -2.83
C TYR A 37 -10.73 20.51 -2.01
N GLN A 38 -11.61 21.26 -2.68
CA GLN A 38 -12.58 22.09 -1.98
C GLN A 38 -13.58 21.27 -1.14
N LYS A 39 -13.98 20.07 -1.66
CA LYS A 39 -14.90 19.17 -0.94
C LYS A 39 -14.27 18.65 0.35
N TYR A 40 -13.01 18.18 0.27
CA TYR A 40 -12.31 17.68 1.46
C TYR A 40 -11.97 18.79 2.44
N LYS A 41 -11.56 19.98 1.95
CA LYS A 41 -11.24 21.13 2.79
C LYS A 41 -12.44 21.63 3.58
N ASN A 42 -13.64 21.55 3.04
CA ASN A 42 -14.88 21.94 3.73
C ASN A 42 -15.21 21.00 4.90
N ILE A 43 -14.93 19.70 4.78
CA ILE A 43 -15.26 18.70 5.80
C ILE A 43 -14.13 18.51 6.82
N PHE A 44 -12.88 18.59 6.36
CA PHE A 44 -11.68 18.36 7.18
C PHE A 44 -10.72 19.57 7.08
N PRO A 45 -11.09 20.75 7.60
CA PRO A 45 -10.34 21.99 7.39
C PRO A 45 -8.91 21.99 7.93
N ASP A 46 -8.59 21.14 8.92
CA ASP A 46 -7.32 21.17 9.65
C ASP A 46 -6.27 20.20 9.08
N PHE A 47 -6.62 19.36 8.09
CA PHE A 47 -5.65 18.48 7.46
C PHE A 47 -4.64 19.24 6.61
N LYS A 48 -3.44 18.65 6.49
CA LYS A 48 -2.46 19.06 5.49
C LYS A 48 -2.76 18.39 4.17
N TYR A 49 -2.94 19.19 3.13
CA TYR A 49 -3.26 18.70 1.80
C TYR A 49 -2.06 18.76 0.87
N ILE A 50 -1.89 17.70 0.09
CA ILE A 50 -1.02 17.65 -1.07
C ILE A 50 -1.93 17.52 -2.29
N ILE A 51 -1.95 18.58 -3.09
CA ILE A 51 -2.78 18.63 -4.30
C ILE A 51 -1.92 18.14 -5.46
N LEU A 52 -2.37 17.07 -6.12
CA LEU A 52 -1.70 16.51 -7.28
C LEU A 52 -1.72 17.50 -8.45
N PRO A 53 -0.71 17.49 -9.35
CA PRO A 53 -0.67 18.37 -10.52
C PRO A 53 -1.80 18.12 -11.54
N ILE A 54 -2.33 16.89 -11.60
CA ILE A 54 -3.31 16.47 -12.60
C ILE A 54 -4.49 15.73 -11.95
N ASN A 55 -5.59 15.69 -12.68
CA ASN A 55 -6.73 14.83 -12.37
C ASN A 55 -6.61 13.50 -13.11
N ASN A 56 -7.18 12.44 -12.54
CA ASN A 56 -7.31 11.11 -13.14
C ASN A 56 -5.97 10.43 -13.53
N GLY A 57 -4.90 10.72 -12.79
CA GLY A 57 -3.58 10.10 -13.01
C GLY A 57 -3.49 8.61 -12.63
N GLY A 58 -4.48 8.06 -11.91
CA GLY A 58 -4.47 6.68 -11.43
C GLY A 58 -3.66 6.49 -10.14
N ILE A 59 -3.83 5.32 -9.51
CA ILE A 59 -3.21 5.04 -8.20
C ILE A 59 -1.68 4.98 -8.30
N THR A 60 -1.15 4.44 -9.37
CA THR A 60 0.30 4.31 -9.58
C THR A 60 0.99 5.67 -9.67
N TYR A 61 0.38 6.61 -10.41
CA TYR A 61 0.84 8.00 -10.46
C TYR A 61 0.85 8.63 -9.06
N VAL A 62 -0.22 8.45 -8.29
CA VAL A 62 -0.32 9.00 -6.93
C VAL A 62 0.74 8.43 -6.01
N ARG A 63 0.99 7.12 -6.07
CA ARG A 63 2.04 6.44 -5.27
C ARG A 63 3.43 6.94 -5.63
N ASN A 64 3.73 7.13 -6.91
CA ASN A 64 4.99 7.71 -7.38
C ASN A 64 5.14 9.17 -6.91
N TYR A 65 4.08 9.97 -7.01
CA TYR A 65 4.08 11.34 -6.53
C TYR A 65 4.38 11.43 -5.03
N ILE A 66 3.75 10.56 -4.21
CA ILE A 66 4.02 10.48 -2.76
C ILE A 66 5.49 10.12 -2.52
N LYS A 67 6.03 9.13 -3.24
CA LYS A 67 7.41 8.71 -3.10
C LYS A 67 8.37 9.85 -3.42
N GLU A 68 8.21 10.50 -4.56
CA GLU A 68 9.03 11.65 -4.96
C GLU A 68 8.90 12.82 -3.98
N TYR A 69 7.70 13.12 -3.52
CA TYR A 69 7.46 14.16 -2.54
C TYR A 69 8.15 13.86 -1.21
N SER A 70 8.08 12.62 -0.75
CA SER A 70 8.77 12.17 0.47
C SER A 70 10.30 12.27 0.33
N GLU A 71 10.85 11.92 -0.83
CA GLU A 71 12.29 12.05 -1.14
C GLU A 71 12.72 13.53 -1.17
N LYS A 72 11.94 14.40 -1.82
CA LYS A 72 12.18 15.86 -1.84
C LYS A 72 12.17 16.50 -0.45
N LEU A 73 11.36 15.97 0.46
CA LEU A 73 11.35 16.38 1.87
C LEU A 73 12.51 15.77 2.70
N GLY A 74 13.35 14.94 2.12
CA GLY A 74 14.43 14.25 2.82
C GLY A 74 13.95 13.21 3.85
N LEU A 75 12.75 12.68 3.69
CA LEU A 75 12.20 11.70 4.61
C LEU A 75 12.92 10.36 4.43
N LYS A 76 13.52 9.83 5.49
CA LYS A 76 14.14 8.49 5.46
C LYS A 76 13.11 7.39 5.26
N ASN A 77 11.90 7.58 5.79
CA ASN A 77 10.81 6.63 5.68
C ASN A 77 9.45 7.32 5.85
N TYR A 78 8.39 6.65 5.37
CA TYR A 78 7.02 7.12 5.48
C TYR A 78 6.01 5.97 5.45
N TRP A 79 4.78 6.26 5.82
CA TRP A 79 3.62 5.40 5.63
C TRP A 79 2.75 5.92 4.49
N GLN A 80 2.26 4.99 3.67
CA GLN A 80 1.18 5.22 2.73
C GLN A 80 0.01 4.31 3.10
N LEU A 81 -1.17 4.88 3.31
CA LEU A 81 -2.35 4.18 3.80
C LEU A 81 -3.52 4.43 2.87
N ASP A 82 -4.25 3.38 2.53
CA ASP A 82 -5.50 3.52 1.78
C ASP A 82 -6.58 4.15 2.69
N ASP A 83 -7.44 4.97 2.12
CA ASP A 83 -8.44 5.78 2.83
C ASP A 83 -9.62 4.97 3.40
N ASP A 84 -9.76 3.71 3.01
CA ASP A 84 -10.81 2.79 3.46
C ASP A 84 -10.42 1.89 4.63
N ILE A 85 -9.24 2.07 5.20
CA ILE A 85 -8.86 1.42 6.46
C ILE A 85 -9.82 1.87 7.57
N SER A 86 -10.47 0.90 8.23
CA SER A 86 -11.52 1.14 9.23
C SER A 86 -11.04 0.96 10.68
N GLY A 87 -9.80 0.54 10.88
CA GLY A 87 -9.20 0.43 12.21
C GLY A 87 -7.91 -0.33 12.24
N PHE A 88 -7.18 -0.13 13.34
CA PHE A 88 -5.92 -0.77 13.64
C PHE A 88 -6.03 -1.69 14.85
N PHE A 89 -5.16 -2.69 14.90
CA PHE A 89 -5.14 -3.70 15.96
C PHE A 89 -3.70 -4.09 16.28
N TYR A 90 -3.46 -4.51 17.52
CA TYR A 90 -2.25 -5.25 17.88
C TYR A 90 -2.61 -6.65 18.36
N ARG A 91 -1.70 -7.61 18.17
CA ARG A 91 -1.88 -9.00 18.54
C ARG A 91 -1.28 -9.27 19.92
N GLU A 92 -2.07 -9.88 20.79
CA GLU A 92 -1.65 -10.38 22.10
C GLU A 92 -2.06 -11.86 22.20
N GLY A 93 -1.08 -12.74 22.06
CA GLY A 93 -1.36 -14.16 21.86
C GLY A 93 -2.18 -14.41 20.59
N THR A 94 -3.37 -14.97 20.74
CA THR A 94 -4.34 -15.20 19.66
C THR A 94 -5.43 -14.11 19.58
N LYS A 95 -5.38 -13.09 20.44
CA LYS A 95 -6.35 -12.00 20.45
C LYS A 95 -5.85 -10.80 19.65
N LEU A 96 -6.75 -10.14 18.93
CA LEU A 96 -6.52 -8.86 18.29
C LEU A 96 -7.27 -7.78 19.07
N ILE A 97 -6.51 -6.87 19.64
CA ILE A 97 -7.02 -5.76 20.45
C ILE A 97 -7.02 -4.51 19.58
N ARG A 98 -8.16 -3.79 19.57
CA ARG A 98 -8.29 -2.54 18.83
C ARG A 98 -7.30 -1.50 19.35
N SER A 99 -6.72 -0.74 18.45
CA SER A 99 -5.71 0.27 18.73
C SER A 99 -5.92 1.51 17.86
N ASP A 100 -5.00 2.45 18.01
CA ASP A 100 -4.93 3.72 17.30
C ASP A 100 -3.73 3.76 16.33
N PHE A 101 -3.38 4.95 15.84
CA PHE A 101 -2.24 5.17 14.94
C PHE A 101 -0.87 4.83 15.55
N ASN A 102 -0.75 4.59 16.86
CA ASN A 102 0.53 4.23 17.49
C ASN A 102 1.05 2.87 17.02
N VAL A 103 0.18 1.99 16.51
CA VAL A 103 0.64 0.73 15.90
C VAL A 103 1.56 0.97 14.70
N LEU A 104 1.36 2.04 13.94
CA LEU A 104 2.21 2.39 12.81
C LEU A 104 3.63 2.74 13.28
N HIS A 105 3.74 3.52 14.35
CA HIS A 105 5.04 3.84 14.94
C HIS A 105 5.75 2.59 15.46
N LYS A 106 5.05 1.74 16.22
CA LYS A 106 5.61 0.48 16.72
C LYS A 106 6.05 -0.44 15.58
N ALA A 107 5.22 -0.59 14.54
CA ALA A 107 5.56 -1.39 13.37
C ALA A 107 6.77 -0.82 12.60
N ALA A 108 6.85 0.50 12.45
CA ALA A 108 8.00 1.15 11.80
C ALA A 108 9.31 0.90 12.57
N LEU A 109 9.28 0.88 13.91
CA LEU A 109 10.45 0.51 14.71
C LEU A 109 10.87 -0.94 14.44
N GLU A 110 9.91 -1.88 14.43
CA GLU A 110 10.18 -3.28 14.10
C GLU A 110 10.78 -3.44 12.70
N PHE A 111 10.22 -2.74 11.68
CA PHE A 111 10.76 -2.82 10.32
C PHE A 111 12.18 -2.29 10.23
N LYS A 112 12.48 -1.16 10.85
CA LYS A 112 13.82 -0.58 10.88
C LYS A 112 14.82 -1.49 11.60
N GLN A 113 14.47 -2.02 12.77
CA GLN A 113 15.32 -2.92 13.55
C GLN A 113 15.67 -4.21 12.80
N ASN A 114 14.72 -4.74 12.01
CA ASN A 114 14.91 -5.94 11.21
C ASN A 114 15.45 -5.66 9.79
N GLY A 115 15.68 -4.39 9.45
CA GLY A 115 16.29 -3.99 8.19
C GLY A 115 15.40 -4.14 6.96
N PHE A 116 14.07 -4.11 7.11
CA PHE A 116 13.13 -4.19 5.99
C PHE A 116 13.06 -2.86 5.22
N ALA A 117 13.13 -2.94 3.90
CA ALA A 117 13.00 -1.81 2.99
C ALA A 117 11.54 -1.44 2.70
N LEU A 118 10.67 -2.45 2.72
CA LEU A 118 9.24 -2.31 2.55
C LEU A 118 8.55 -3.12 3.65
N GLY A 119 7.59 -2.51 4.32
CA GLY A 119 6.83 -3.13 5.39
C GLY A 119 5.33 -2.93 5.22
N GLY A 120 4.53 -3.86 5.73
CA GLY A 120 3.08 -3.72 5.77
C GLY A 120 2.48 -4.31 7.04
N LEU A 121 1.31 -3.84 7.43
CA LEU A 121 0.52 -4.52 8.44
C LEU A 121 -0.24 -5.68 7.80
N GLU A 122 -0.57 -6.69 8.60
CA GLU A 122 -1.40 -7.81 8.12
C GLU A 122 -2.89 -7.44 8.20
N TYR A 123 -3.69 -8.01 7.32
CA TYR A 123 -5.14 -7.93 7.45
C TYR A 123 -5.63 -8.61 8.73
N ARG A 124 -6.58 -8.00 9.41
CA ARG A 124 -7.15 -8.50 10.66
C ARG A 124 -7.57 -9.97 10.59
N GLN A 125 -8.19 -10.38 9.47
CA GLN A 125 -8.68 -11.75 9.29
C GLN A 125 -7.58 -12.81 9.21
N PHE A 126 -6.32 -12.42 8.99
CA PHE A 126 -5.18 -13.35 8.89
C PHE A 126 -4.23 -13.23 10.08
N ALA A 127 -4.19 -12.08 10.75
CA ALA A 127 -3.22 -11.82 11.82
C ALA A 127 -3.47 -12.66 13.09
N TRP A 128 -4.72 -12.96 13.43
CA TRP A 128 -5.08 -13.66 14.67
C TRP A 128 -4.57 -15.10 14.74
N SER A 129 -4.46 -15.78 13.60
CA SER A 129 -4.01 -17.18 13.50
C SER A 129 -2.52 -17.33 13.16
N ALA A 130 -1.81 -16.21 13.04
CA ALA A 130 -0.41 -16.24 12.62
C ALA A 130 0.51 -16.80 13.70
N SER A 131 1.35 -17.78 13.32
CA SER A 131 2.37 -18.39 14.20
C SER A 131 3.71 -17.63 14.22
N LYS A 132 3.94 -16.74 13.25
CA LYS A 132 5.17 -15.95 13.11
C LYS A 132 4.85 -14.47 13.18
N ASN A 133 5.80 -13.66 13.63
CA ASN A 133 5.63 -12.20 13.72
C ASN A 133 5.74 -11.50 12.36
N PHE A 134 6.39 -12.13 11.38
CA PHE A 134 6.57 -11.59 10.04
C PHE A 134 6.31 -12.64 8.96
N VAL A 135 5.70 -12.19 7.86
CA VAL A 135 5.70 -12.87 6.56
C VAL A 135 6.73 -12.16 5.70
N ILE A 136 7.90 -12.79 5.53
CA ILE A 136 9.07 -12.20 4.85
C ILE A 136 8.96 -12.42 3.34
N ASN A 137 9.48 -11.47 2.56
CA ASN A 137 9.44 -11.46 1.10
C ASN A 137 8.01 -11.66 0.57
N SER A 138 7.19 -10.66 0.84
CA SER A 138 5.78 -10.59 0.51
C SER A 138 5.43 -9.20 0.01
N PHE A 139 4.35 -9.07 -0.75
CA PHE A 139 3.82 -7.75 -1.09
C PHE A 139 3.22 -7.05 0.14
N CYS A 140 3.20 -5.73 0.07
CA CYS A 140 2.51 -4.87 1.02
C CYS A 140 1.56 -3.98 0.21
N ASP A 141 0.31 -3.93 0.61
CA ASP A 141 -0.74 -3.18 -0.09
C ASP A 141 -1.31 -2.06 0.81
N SER A 142 -2.55 -1.98 1.05
CA SER A 142 -3.30 -0.88 1.69
C SER A 142 -2.63 -0.15 2.88
N CYS A 143 -1.68 -0.76 3.57
CA CYS A 143 -0.99 -0.16 4.72
C CYS A 143 0.52 -0.40 4.59
N VAL A 144 1.23 0.53 3.96
CA VAL A 144 2.62 0.32 3.48
C VAL A 144 3.59 1.29 4.15
N PHE A 145 4.63 0.74 4.76
CA PHE A 145 5.84 1.45 5.20
C PHE A 145 6.90 1.36 4.10
N VAL A 146 7.51 2.47 3.76
CA VAL A 146 8.59 2.56 2.76
C VAL A 146 9.82 3.19 3.39
N ASP A 147 10.96 2.52 3.27
CA ASP A 147 12.28 3.08 3.59
C ASP A 147 12.90 3.67 2.31
N ASN A 148 12.92 5.00 2.21
CA ASN A 148 13.47 5.71 1.06
C ASN A 148 14.98 5.47 0.87
N THR A 149 15.71 5.18 1.95
CA THR A 149 17.16 4.96 1.87
C THR A 149 17.53 3.63 1.22
N LYS A 150 16.58 2.69 1.22
CA LYS A 150 16.71 1.34 0.66
C LYS A 150 15.97 1.14 -0.67
N THR A 151 15.08 2.06 -1.01
CA THR A 151 14.29 2.02 -2.25
C THR A 151 14.65 3.16 -3.19
N ILE A 152 15.91 3.58 -3.18
CA ILE A 152 16.44 4.67 -4.02
C ILE A 152 16.22 4.33 -5.49
N GLY A 153 15.68 5.29 -6.24
CA GLY A 153 15.45 5.15 -7.68
C GLY A 153 14.29 4.23 -8.08
N MET A 154 13.75 3.43 -7.15
CA MET A 154 12.61 2.56 -7.45
C MET A 154 11.33 3.35 -7.58
N ARG A 155 10.49 2.94 -8.54
CA ARG A 155 9.17 3.55 -8.79
C ARG A 155 8.12 2.46 -9.07
N TYR A 156 6.87 2.78 -8.75
CA TYR A 156 5.73 1.99 -9.18
C TYR A 156 5.59 2.10 -10.70
N ARG A 157 5.51 0.97 -11.43
CA ARG A 157 5.37 0.98 -12.89
C ARG A 157 3.95 1.35 -13.27
N GLU A 158 3.77 2.47 -13.97
CA GLU A 158 2.45 3.06 -14.26
C GLU A 158 1.53 2.17 -15.09
N TYR A 159 2.10 1.30 -15.91
CA TYR A 159 1.33 0.35 -16.72
C TYR A 159 0.91 -0.93 -15.98
N LEU A 160 1.18 -1.03 -14.68
CA LEU A 160 0.82 -2.16 -13.82
C LEU A 160 -0.28 -1.81 -12.80
N GLU A 161 -1.14 -0.85 -13.11
CA GLU A 161 -2.24 -0.45 -12.22
C GLU A 161 -3.01 -1.67 -11.68
N GLY A 162 -3.25 -1.72 -10.36
CA GLY A 162 -3.87 -2.85 -9.66
C GLY A 162 -2.96 -4.06 -9.41
N LYS A 163 -1.68 -4.00 -9.86
CA LYS A 163 -0.61 -4.94 -9.52
C LYS A 163 0.70 -4.19 -9.20
N GLU A 164 0.69 -2.88 -9.19
CA GLU A 164 1.83 -2.01 -8.94
C GLU A 164 2.46 -2.22 -7.56
N ASP A 165 1.65 -2.58 -6.56
CA ASP A 165 2.07 -2.91 -5.19
C ASP A 165 2.91 -4.20 -5.15
N ARG A 166 2.47 -5.21 -5.87
CA ARG A 166 3.18 -6.49 -5.99
C ARG A 166 4.48 -6.33 -6.76
N ASP A 167 4.43 -5.61 -7.88
CA ASP A 167 5.60 -5.31 -8.68
C ASP A 167 6.65 -4.52 -7.89
N PHE A 168 6.23 -3.50 -7.15
CA PHE A 168 7.14 -2.72 -6.32
C PHE A 168 7.83 -3.58 -5.24
N ALA A 169 7.09 -4.47 -4.58
CA ALA A 169 7.67 -5.42 -3.64
C ALA A 169 8.67 -6.38 -4.32
N MET A 170 8.37 -6.83 -5.54
CA MET A 170 9.27 -7.69 -6.33
C MET A 170 10.54 -6.93 -6.73
N GLN A 171 10.45 -5.65 -7.11
CA GLN A 171 11.62 -4.79 -7.38
C GLN A 171 12.52 -4.71 -6.14
N VAL A 172 11.94 -4.45 -4.97
CA VAL A 172 12.67 -4.39 -3.69
C VAL A 172 13.40 -5.71 -3.40
N ILE A 173 12.74 -6.84 -3.59
CA ILE A 173 13.37 -8.16 -3.36
C ILE A 173 14.47 -8.42 -4.39
N ALA A 174 14.24 -8.09 -5.65
CA ALA A 174 15.21 -8.29 -6.73
C ALA A 174 16.48 -7.42 -6.55
N SER A 175 16.39 -6.28 -5.87
CA SER A 175 17.55 -5.46 -5.51
C SER A 175 18.39 -6.04 -4.36
N GLY A 176 17.98 -7.15 -3.76
CA GLY A 176 18.62 -7.76 -2.60
C GLY A 176 18.11 -7.26 -1.25
N GLU A 177 17.17 -6.33 -1.25
CA GLU A 177 16.52 -5.83 -0.04
C GLU A 177 15.37 -6.77 0.38
N LYS A 178 14.83 -6.55 1.59
CA LYS A 178 13.80 -7.40 2.18
C LYS A 178 12.48 -6.66 2.33
N THR A 179 11.38 -7.37 2.07
CA THR A 179 10.04 -6.91 2.41
C THR A 179 9.43 -7.76 3.52
N ALA A 180 8.50 -7.22 4.30
CA ALA A 180 7.76 -7.99 5.31
C ALA A 180 6.36 -7.44 5.56
N ARG A 181 5.41 -8.32 5.83
CA ARG A 181 4.18 -7.98 6.56
C ARG A 181 4.33 -8.42 8.01
N THR A 182 4.04 -7.51 8.96
CA THR A 182 3.99 -7.88 10.38
C THR A 182 2.61 -8.41 10.74
N THR A 183 2.57 -9.50 11.50
CA THR A 183 1.35 -10.06 12.07
C THR A 183 1.14 -9.64 13.53
N LEU A 184 2.10 -8.90 14.09
CA LEU A 184 1.98 -8.29 15.44
C LEU A 184 0.97 -7.14 15.43
N PHE A 185 0.87 -6.46 14.29
CA PHE A 185 -0.04 -5.35 14.06
C PHE A 185 -0.88 -5.62 12.82
N ALA A 186 -2.13 -5.23 12.88
CA ALA A 186 -3.08 -5.52 11.83
C ALA A 186 -4.00 -4.31 11.55
N PHE A 187 -4.62 -4.33 10.39
CA PHE A 187 -5.65 -3.36 10.01
C PHE A 187 -6.90 -4.06 9.47
N SER A 188 -8.01 -3.35 9.50
CA SER A 188 -9.25 -3.75 8.82
C SER A 188 -9.49 -2.83 7.64
N ALA A 189 -9.78 -3.41 6.49
CA ALA A 189 -10.28 -2.74 5.30
C ALA A 189 -11.34 -3.62 4.63
N PRO A 190 -12.21 -3.06 3.79
CA PRO A 190 -13.14 -3.84 2.98
C PRO A 190 -12.39 -4.72 1.97
N ALA A 191 -13.08 -5.68 1.39
CA ALA A 191 -12.51 -6.46 0.29
C ALA A 191 -12.23 -5.56 -0.93
N ASN A 192 -11.12 -5.83 -1.64
CA ASN A 192 -10.74 -5.05 -2.81
C ASN A 192 -11.88 -4.98 -3.84
N GLY A 193 -12.21 -3.77 -4.30
CA GLY A 193 -13.29 -3.51 -5.25
C GLY A 193 -14.71 -3.54 -4.68
N SER A 194 -14.88 -3.71 -3.35
CA SER A 194 -16.20 -3.70 -2.72
C SER A 194 -16.73 -2.29 -2.41
N ASN A 195 -15.85 -1.30 -2.24
CA ASN A 195 -16.21 0.09 -1.97
C ASN A 195 -16.45 0.87 -3.26
N ALA A 196 -17.45 1.76 -3.25
CA ALA A 196 -17.64 2.77 -4.30
C ALA A 196 -16.44 3.74 -4.34
N GLY A 197 -16.11 4.25 -5.51
CA GLY A 197 -14.96 5.13 -5.74
C GLY A 197 -13.63 4.38 -5.85
N GLY A 198 -12.53 5.13 -5.92
CA GLY A 198 -11.19 4.59 -6.10
C GLY A 198 -11.04 3.81 -7.43
N LEU A 199 -10.49 2.61 -7.38
CA LEU A 199 -10.21 1.78 -8.58
C LEU A 199 -11.42 0.97 -9.07
N LYS A 200 -12.53 0.92 -8.35
CA LYS A 200 -13.64 0.01 -8.71
C LYS A 200 -14.12 0.24 -10.13
N GLU A 201 -14.63 1.44 -10.41
CA GLU A 201 -15.27 1.78 -11.68
C GLU A 201 -14.29 1.90 -12.85
N ILE A 202 -13.08 2.38 -12.58
CA ILE A 202 -12.07 2.69 -13.61
C ILE A 202 -11.12 1.53 -13.91
N PHE A 203 -11.12 0.49 -13.10
CA PHE A 203 -10.21 -0.65 -13.24
C PHE A 203 -10.91 -2.00 -13.13
N TYR A 204 -11.56 -2.31 -12.01
CA TYR A 204 -12.13 -3.64 -11.79
C TYR A 204 -13.36 -3.92 -12.64
N ASP A 205 -14.29 -2.97 -12.73
CA ASP A 205 -15.56 -3.14 -13.46
C ASP A 205 -15.36 -3.23 -14.98
N ILE A 206 -14.23 -2.73 -15.51
CA ILE A 206 -13.91 -2.76 -16.95
C ILE A 206 -12.85 -3.80 -17.35
N GLY A 207 -12.47 -4.69 -16.42
CA GLY A 207 -11.62 -5.84 -16.72
C GLY A 207 -10.15 -5.53 -17.03
N LYS A 208 -9.63 -4.35 -16.68
CA LYS A 208 -8.22 -3.97 -16.91
C LYS A 208 -7.21 -4.85 -16.16
N GLU A 209 -7.66 -5.61 -15.17
CA GLU A 209 -6.79 -6.48 -14.36
C GLU A 209 -6.06 -7.54 -15.21
N GLU A 210 -6.70 -8.04 -16.28
CA GLU A 210 -6.10 -9.02 -17.19
C GLU A 210 -4.85 -8.48 -17.90
N VAL A 211 -4.90 -7.21 -18.32
CA VAL A 211 -3.75 -6.55 -18.96
C VAL A 211 -2.57 -6.46 -17.99
N SER A 212 -2.83 -6.08 -16.75
CA SER A 212 -1.78 -6.00 -15.71
C SER A 212 -1.20 -7.38 -15.36
N VAL A 213 -2.04 -8.44 -15.35
CA VAL A 213 -1.58 -9.82 -15.17
C VAL A 213 -0.63 -10.23 -16.30
N SER A 214 -1.00 -10.00 -17.57
CA SER A 214 -0.16 -10.32 -18.73
C SER A 214 1.17 -9.59 -18.68
N ARG A 215 1.15 -8.30 -18.38
CA ARG A 215 2.36 -7.48 -18.24
C ARG A 215 3.28 -7.93 -17.11
N MET A 216 2.71 -8.38 -15.98
CA MET A 216 3.51 -8.95 -14.90
C MET A 216 4.26 -10.22 -15.35
N VAL A 217 3.62 -11.06 -16.18
CA VAL A 217 4.27 -12.24 -16.77
C VAL A 217 5.36 -11.86 -17.75
N GLU A 218 5.12 -10.86 -18.61
CA GLU A 218 6.12 -10.34 -19.56
C GLU A 218 7.37 -9.81 -18.86
N ILE A 219 7.21 -9.12 -17.73
CA ILE A 219 8.33 -8.51 -17.00
C ILE A 219 9.10 -9.54 -16.17
N TRP A 220 8.39 -10.38 -15.45
CA TRP A 220 9.00 -11.24 -14.43
C TRP A 220 9.15 -12.71 -14.84
N GLY A 221 8.55 -13.10 -15.98
CA GLY A 221 8.52 -14.47 -16.46
C GLY A 221 7.40 -15.33 -15.82
N ASP A 222 6.94 -16.32 -16.56
CA ASP A 222 5.86 -17.23 -16.17
C ASP A 222 6.25 -18.19 -15.03
N ASN A 223 7.53 -18.43 -14.83
CA ASN A 223 8.07 -19.23 -13.73
C ASN A 223 8.03 -18.49 -12.36
N ILE A 224 7.91 -17.16 -12.38
CA ILE A 224 7.79 -16.30 -11.19
C ILE A 224 6.35 -15.82 -11.04
N CYS A 225 5.76 -15.35 -12.11
CA CYS A 225 4.41 -14.79 -12.18
C CYS A 225 3.46 -15.76 -12.88
N VAL A 226 2.75 -16.59 -12.11
CA VAL A 226 1.85 -17.62 -12.63
C VAL A 226 0.42 -17.08 -12.67
N PRO A 227 -0.20 -16.92 -13.86
CA PRO A 227 -1.60 -16.52 -13.97
C PRO A 227 -2.53 -17.55 -13.30
N ILE A 228 -3.53 -17.06 -12.58
CA ILE A 228 -4.54 -17.89 -11.92
C ILE A 228 -5.93 -17.30 -12.13
N ILE A 229 -6.95 -18.15 -12.05
CA ILE A 229 -8.35 -17.75 -12.01
C ILE A 229 -8.85 -17.97 -10.58
N LYS A 230 -9.34 -16.92 -9.93
CA LYS A 230 -9.96 -17.01 -8.61
C LYS A 230 -11.33 -17.70 -8.68
N PRO A 231 -11.86 -18.23 -7.56
CA PRO A 231 -13.21 -18.79 -7.52
C PRO A 231 -14.32 -17.84 -8.02
N SER A 232 -14.08 -16.53 -7.94
CA SER A 232 -14.96 -15.48 -8.48
C SER A 232 -14.93 -15.34 -10.01
N GLY A 233 -14.10 -16.13 -10.72
CA GLY A 233 -13.84 -15.99 -12.16
C GLY A 233 -12.82 -14.88 -12.51
N ARG A 234 -12.38 -14.08 -11.54
CA ARG A 234 -11.44 -12.98 -11.74
C ARG A 234 -10.04 -13.51 -12.03
N LYS A 235 -9.37 -12.99 -13.06
CA LYS A 235 -7.97 -13.27 -13.35
C LYS A 235 -7.07 -12.59 -12.31
N ASP A 236 -6.09 -13.30 -11.82
CA ASP A 236 -5.09 -12.80 -10.86
C ASP A 236 -3.76 -13.48 -11.11
N ILE A 237 -2.77 -13.17 -10.29
CA ILE A 237 -1.42 -13.71 -10.42
C ILE A 237 -0.96 -14.31 -9.09
N LYS A 238 -0.38 -15.50 -9.15
CA LYS A 238 0.35 -16.12 -8.06
C LYS A 238 1.82 -15.83 -8.24
N ILE A 239 2.44 -15.19 -7.25
CA ILE A 239 3.86 -14.85 -7.27
C ILE A 239 4.65 -15.92 -6.53
N MET A 240 5.69 -16.41 -7.16
CA MET A 240 6.64 -17.38 -6.60
C MET A 240 7.78 -16.64 -5.90
N TRP A 241 7.47 -15.98 -4.79
CA TRP A 241 8.37 -15.06 -4.06
C TRP A 241 9.79 -15.59 -3.84
N LYS A 242 9.92 -16.92 -3.58
CA LYS A 242 11.22 -17.58 -3.34
C LYS A 242 12.10 -17.70 -4.60
N LYS A 243 11.52 -17.47 -5.77
CA LYS A 243 12.25 -17.52 -7.05
C LYS A 243 12.78 -16.17 -7.49
N ILE A 244 12.40 -15.09 -6.82
CA ILE A 244 12.94 -13.75 -7.08
C ILE A 244 14.36 -13.72 -6.54
N GLY A 245 15.34 -13.70 -7.44
CA GLY A 245 16.76 -13.65 -7.08
C GLY A 245 17.32 -12.25 -7.15
N SER A 246 18.38 -11.98 -6.36
CA SER A 246 19.12 -10.71 -6.39
C SER A 246 19.81 -10.39 -7.72
N ASN A 247 19.89 -11.36 -8.65
CA ASN A 247 20.53 -11.18 -9.96
C ASN A 247 19.57 -10.80 -11.09
N GLN A 248 18.29 -10.51 -10.79
CA GLN A 248 17.32 -10.02 -11.78
C GLN A 248 17.37 -8.49 -11.97
N THR A 249 18.44 -7.84 -11.54
CA THR A 249 18.70 -6.40 -11.66
C THR A 249 18.79 -5.87 -13.09
N GLN A 250 18.72 -6.70 -14.11
CA GLN A 250 18.71 -6.26 -15.53
C GLN A 250 17.33 -5.73 -16.00
N LEU A 251 16.36 -5.63 -15.09
CA LEU A 251 14.99 -5.17 -15.42
C LEU A 251 14.70 -3.72 -14.97
N PHE A 252 15.73 -2.99 -14.51
CA PHE A 252 15.61 -1.59 -14.05
C PHE A 252 16.32 -0.62 -14.97
#